data_94cb0284173047a4d2bec9b9d0d3733b
#
_entry.id   94cb0284173047a4d2bec9b9d0d3733b
#
_cell.length_a   1.000
_cell.length_b   1.000
_cell.length_c   1.000
_cell.angle_alpha   90.00
_cell.angle_beta   90.00
_cell.angle_gamma   90.00
#
_symmetry.space_group_name_H-M   'P 1'
#
loop_
_entity.id
_entity.type
_entity.pdbx_description
1 polymer ?
#
loop_
_entity_poly.entity_id
_entity_poly.type
_entity_poly.pdbx_seq_one_letter_code
_entity_poly.pdbx_strand_id
1 'polypeptide(L)'
;MIEITNLRQGAILNSNHGIETSDALEITVQGISENGLPVFINDNPAEMDGRFFTCQVKLTQKFNTVVASVITPYGKFSQELVLVWDKASRKRYNMYIDDHSFLFTDLAKERPKSAFDHFYLKGLKDIHDTVGLKVSLNIFYKNDHDKDGFTLDKMPDIWKNEFEDNSDWLKFAFHSYSEFPDRPYLESTPEEFGSHWDLVQNEIYRFAGEKAYIAPIVIHWANIHPTVAAEMIKRGTNCYSSSLRARVMGGPSLADRQKGGNMNAVQARSISGADKDSGTIGLKMHYDYQEETSYLTKHNGYYDPSIGIFFFTGCCCGNLVPLKDIRPRIEAAIARSQKTGCNFINCGSHEQYTFPYYSNYLPDHMDRLKLMATIFNENGYEPCFFNEGVLGNTAWEK
;
A
#
# COMPACT_ATOMS: atom_id res chain seq x y z
N MET A 1 -31.94 16.14 5.33
CA MET A 1 -30.70 15.33 5.14
C MET A 1 -29.82 15.56 6.35
N ILE A 2 -29.01 14.54 6.74
CA ILE A 2 -27.98 14.65 7.77
C ILE A 2 -26.64 14.28 7.15
N GLU A 3 -25.56 14.99 7.51
CA GLU A 3 -24.23 14.80 6.98
C GLU A 3 -23.16 15.01 8.05
N ILE A 4 -22.29 14.03 8.28
CA ILE A 4 -21.05 14.18 9.03
C ILE A 4 -20.03 14.85 8.11
N THR A 5 -19.47 16.00 8.51
CA THR A 5 -18.65 16.84 7.64
C THR A 5 -17.14 16.77 7.92
N ASN A 6 -16.74 16.38 9.14
CA ASN A 6 -15.34 16.36 9.56
C ASN A 6 -14.69 14.98 9.49
N LEU A 7 -15.46 13.92 9.24
CA LEU A 7 -14.99 12.55 9.12
C LEU A 7 -15.49 11.92 7.82
N ARG A 8 -14.79 10.88 7.38
CA ARG A 8 -15.11 10.14 6.17
C ARG A 8 -15.14 8.64 6.43
N GLN A 9 -15.92 7.92 5.60
CA GLN A 9 -15.90 6.46 5.55
C GLN A 9 -14.48 5.92 5.44
N GLY A 10 -14.10 5.03 6.35
CA GLY A 10 -12.81 4.38 6.37
C GLY A 10 -11.65 5.24 6.87
N ALA A 11 -11.90 6.41 7.46
CA ALA A 11 -10.84 7.24 8.03
C ALA A 11 -10.05 6.47 9.11
N ILE A 12 -8.71 6.59 9.05
CA ILE A 12 -7.79 5.98 10.01
C ILE A 12 -7.38 7.07 11.01
N LEU A 13 -7.83 6.91 12.25
CA LEU A 13 -7.70 7.90 13.31
C LEU A 13 -6.78 7.40 14.43
N ASN A 14 -6.08 8.32 15.08
CA ASN A 14 -5.14 8.06 16.18
C ASN A 14 -5.10 9.24 17.15
N SER A 15 -4.17 9.26 18.08
CA SER A 15 -3.98 10.33 19.08
C SER A 15 -3.84 11.75 18.50
N ASN A 16 -3.55 11.92 17.22
CA ASN A 16 -3.54 13.23 16.55
C ASN A 16 -4.95 13.76 16.22
N HIS A 17 -5.98 12.90 16.35
CA HIS A 17 -7.37 13.23 15.99
C HIS A 17 -8.29 13.32 17.21
N GLY A 18 -7.79 13.01 18.41
CA GLY A 18 -8.59 13.01 19.63
C GLY A 18 -7.77 12.67 20.86
N ILE A 19 -8.45 12.42 21.98
CA ILE A 19 -7.81 12.02 23.25
C ILE A 19 -7.75 10.51 23.31
N GLU A 20 -6.53 9.97 23.29
CA GLU A 20 -6.29 8.53 23.34
C GLU A 20 -5.95 8.07 24.75
N THR A 21 -6.58 6.99 25.18
CA THR A 21 -6.28 6.23 26.40
C THR A 21 -5.92 4.78 26.03
N SER A 22 -5.63 3.92 26.99
CA SER A 22 -5.43 2.47 26.76
C SER A 22 -6.65 1.80 26.13
N ASP A 23 -7.86 2.31 26.39
CA ASP A 23 -9.13 1.62 26.13
C ASP A 23 -10.01 2.32 25.09
N ALA A 24 -9.71 3.59 24.79
CA ALA A 24 -10.50 4.35 23.84
C ALA A 24 -9.73 5.49 23.17
N LEU A 25 -10.16 5.85 21.97
CA LEU A 25 -9.88 7.13 21.32
C LEU A 25 -11.16 7.96 21.34
N GLU A 26 -11.19 9.04 22.10
CA GLU A 26 -12.31 9.99 22.13
C GLU A 26 -12.13 11.04 21.03
N ILE A 27 -13.07 11.10 20.10
CA ILE A 27 -13.05 12.00 18.94
C ILE A 27 -14.29 12.90 18.94
N THR A 28 -14.18 14.04 18.25
CA THR A 28 -15.32 14.93 18.00
C THR A 28 -15.92 14.61 16.62
N VAL A 29 -17.21 14.29 16.59
CA VAL A 29 -18.02 14.17 15.37
C VAL A 29 -18.78 15.45 15.15
N GLN A 30 -18.65 16.04 13.95
CA GLN A 30 -19.32 17.28 13.56
C GLN A 30 -20.05 17.10 12.24
N GLY A 31 -21.16 17.84 12.09
CA GLY A 31 -21.93 17.77 10.85
C GLY A 31 -23.05 18.75 10.76
N ILE A 32 -23.93 18.52 9.80
CA ILE A 32 -25.06 19.37 9.46
C ILE A 32 -26.35 18.54 9.45
N SER A 33 -27.38 19.07 10.10
CA SER A 33 -28.76 18.59 10.01
C SER A 33 -29.59 19.64 9.25
N GLU A 34 -30.09 19.27 8.08
CA GLU A 34 -31.05 20.16 7.39
C GLU A 34 -32.23 20.46 8.28
N ASN A 35 -32.68 21.70 8.28
CA ASN A 35 -33.78 22.19 9.10
C ASN A 35 -33.52 22.19 10.63
N GLY A 36 -32.27 21.99 11.10
CA GLY A 36 -31.93 22.05 12.52
C GLY A 36 -32.62 20.98 13.38
N LEU A 37 -32.98 19.84 12.80
CA LEU A 37 -33.58 18.74 13.55
C LEU A 37 -32.55 18.15 14.54
N PRO A 38 -33.00 17.74 15.76
CA PRO A 38 -32.14 17.08 16.73
C PRO A 38 -31.45 15.87 16.16
N VAL A 39 -30.15 15.81 16.37
CA VAL A 39 -29.25 14.70 15.88
C VAL A 39 -28.92 13.80 17.04
N PHE A 40 -28.85 12.51 16.75
CA PHE A 40 -28.32 11.48 17.66
C PHE A 40 -27.11 10.82 17.00
N ILE A 41 -26.03 10.68 17.78
CA ILE A 41 -24.83 9.95 17.38
C ILE A 41 -24.71 8.68 18.23
N ASN A 42 -24.80 7.51 17.60
CA ASN A 42 -24.88 6.23 18.30
C ASN A 42 -25.93 6.26 19.44
N ASP A 43 -27.12 6.78 19.11
CA ASP A 43 -28.28 6.98 19.98
C ASP A 43 -28.08 7.98 21.14
N ASN A 44 -26.94 8.65 21.23
CA ASN A 44 -26.71 9.76 22.18
C ASN A 44 -27.07 11.11 21.52
N PRO A 45 -27.73 12.02 22.22
CA PRO A 45 -28.08 13.33 21.67
C PRO A 45 -26.80 14.15 21.41
N ALA A 46 -26.71 14.76 20.24
CA ALA A 46 -25.66 15.70 19.89
C ALA A 46 -26.01 17.11 20.37
N GLU A 47 -25.01 17.92 20.66
CA GLU A 47 -25.16 19.36 20.88
C GLU A 47 -25.47 20.03 19.55
N MET A 48 -26.53 20.90 19.57
CA MET A 48 -27.01 21.60 18.37
C MET A 48 -26.69 23.08 18.46
N ASP A 49 -26.14 23.65 17.37
CA ASP A 49 -26.08 25.11 17.14
C ASP A 49 -26.71 25.41 15.78
N GLY A 50 -27.98 25.79 15.82
CA GLY A 50 -28.80 25.91 14.62
C GLY A 50 -28.88 24.58 13.86
N ARG A 51 -28.34 24.55 12.66
CA ARG A 51 -28.26 23.33 11.84
C ARG A 51 -27.00 22.50 12.05
N PHE A 52 -26.02 23.02 12.78
CA PHE A 52 -24.77 22.33 13.06
C PHE A 52 -24.89 21.45 14.29
N PHE A 53 -24.27 20.29 14.27
CA PHE A 53 -24.20 19.41 15.42
C PHE A 53 -22.76 19.04 15.77
N THR A 54 -22.55 18.77 17.06
CA THR A 54 -21.27 18.28 17.60
C THR A 54 -21.54 17.21 18.65
N CYS A 55 -20.75 16.13 18.65
CA CYS A 55 -20.85 15.06 19.64
C CYS A 55 -19.48 14.44 19.90
N GLN A 56 -19.19 14.12 21.17
CA GLN A 56 -18.02 13.32 21.54
C GLN A 56 -18.34 11.84 21.42
N VAL A 57 -17.45 11.09 20.75
CA VAL A 57 -17.62 9.66 20.50
C VAL A 57 -16.35 8.90 20.90
N LYS A 58 -16.52 7.78 21.60
CA LYS A 58 -15.42 6.89 21.96
C LYS A 58 -15.31 5.74 20.97
N LEU A 59 -14.16 5.64 20.31
CA LEU A 59 -13.76 4.48 19.51
C LEU A 59 -13.06 3.50 20.46
N THR A 60 -13.59 2.27 20.60
CA THR A 60 -13.08 1.28 21.57
C THR A 60 -12.59 -0.01 20.91
N GLN A 61 -12.75 -0.10 19.59
CA GLN A 61 -12.38 -1.26 18.78
C GLN A 61 -11.46 -0.85 17.62
N LYS A 62 -10.82 -1.81 16.97
CA LYS A 62 -10.06 -1.57 15.73
C LYS A 62 -10.93 -0.91 14.67
N PHE A 63 -12.14 -1.44 14.47
CA PHE A 63 -13.17 -0.91 13.57
C PHE A 63 -14.37 -0.47 14.38
N ASN A 64 -14.82 0.76 14.17
CA ASN A 64 -15.92 1.37 14.91
C ASN A 64 -16.96 1.93 13.96
N THR A 65 -18.23 1.67 14.23
CA THR A 65 -19.35 2.27 13.49
C THR A 65 -19.82 3.52 14.20
N VAL A 66 -19.91 4.63 13.48
CA VAL A 66 -20.52 5.88 13.93
C VAL A 66 -21.76 6.14 13.10
N VAL A 67 -22.91 6.21 13.77
CA VAL A 67 -24.21 6.42 13.15
C VAL A 67 -24.76 7.77 13.58
N ALA A 68 -24.88 8.71 12.63
CA ALA A 68 -25.61 9.95 12.82
C ALA A 68 -27.05 9.75 12.37
N SER A 69 -28.03 10.11 13.18
CA SER A 69 -29.45 9.94 12.85
C SER A 69 -30.31 11.11 13.26
N VAL A 70 -31.41 11.33 12.51
CA VAL A 70 -32.48 12.26 12.79
C VAL A 70 -33.82 11.56 12.68
N ILE A 71 -34.80 11.98 13.49
CA ILE A 71 -36.16 11.51 13.42
C ILE A 71 -37.01 12.60 12.78
N THR A 72 -37.75 12.25 11.74
CA THR A 72 -38.66 13.14 11.02
C THR A 72 -40.07 12.56 11.04
N PRO A 73 -41.11 13.32 10.67
CA PRO A 73 -42.46 12.77 10.47
C PRO A 73 -42.56 11.66 9.43
N TYR A 74 -41.53 11.53 8.57
CA TYR A 74 -41.46 10.53 7.50
C TYR A 74 -40.60 9.31 7.87
N GLY A 75 -40.02 9.27 9.08
CA GLY A 75 -39.19 8.19 9.57
C GLY A 75 -37.80 8.63 10.05
N LYS A 76 -36.99 7.63 10.42
CA LYS A 76 -35.59 7.82 10.84
C LYS A 76 -34.69 7.84 9.59
N PHE A 77 -33.86 8.86 9.45
CA PHE A 77 -32.81 8.94 8.45
C PHE A 77 -31.46 8.86 9.15
N SER A 78 -30.50 8.16 8.55
CA SER A 78 -29.16 7.99 9.13
C SER A 78 -28.07 8.03 8.09
N GLN A 79 -26.90 8.48 8.53
CA GLN A 79 -25.61 8.28 7.86
C GLN A 79 -24.75 7.41 8.76
N GLU A 80 -24.09 6.40 8.18
CA GLU A 80 -23.19 5.50 8.89
C GLU A 80 -21.77 5.64 8.33
N LEU A 81 -20.78 5.72 9.23
CA LEU A 81 -19.38 5.69 8.90
C LEU A 81 -18.69 4.57 9.69
N VAL A 82 -17.86 3.78 9.01
CA VAL A 82 -16.90 2.89 9.65
C VAL A 82 -15.58 3.64 9.78
N LEU A 83 -15.06 3.74 10.99
CA LEU A 83 -13.81 4.41 11.32
C LEU A 83 -12.81 3.39 11.87
N VAL A 84 -11.53 3.61 11.62
CA VAL A 84 -10.44 2.75 12.12
C VAL A 84 -9.70 3.49 13.23
N TRP A 85 -9.52 2.85 14.36
CA TRP A 85 -8.60 3.33 15.40
C TRP A 85 -7.23 2.70 15.22
N ASP A 86 -6.26 3.50 14.80
CA ASP A 86 -4.82 3.18 14.74
C ASP A 86 -4.23 3.40 16.15
N LYS A 87 -4.50 2.43 17.05
CA LYS A 87 -4.21 2.47 18.50
C LYS A 87 -2.72 2.55 18.77
N ALA A 88 -2.33 3.40 19.73
CA ALA A 88 -0.92 3.61 20.09
C ALA A 88 -0.06 3.87 18.84
N SER A 89 -0.57 4.70 17.94
CA SER A 89 0.03 4.97 16.64
C SER A 89 1.39 5.62 16.77
N ARG A 90 2.36 5.14 15.98
CA ARG A 90 3.69 5.71 15.86
C ARG A 90 3.99 6.07 14.41
N LYS A 91 4.93 6.99 14.21
CA LYS A 91 5.42 7.32 12.87
C LYS A 91 6.12 6.12 12.27
N ARG A 92 5.69 5.68 11.07
CA ARG A 92 6.22 4.51 10.39
C ARG A 92 6.22 4.63 8.89
N TYR A 93 7.16 3.96 8.24
CA TYR A 93 7.20 3.90 6.79
C TYR A 93 7.36 2.46 6.31
N ASN A 94 6.80 2.18 5.14
CA ASN A 94 7.01 0.94 4.41
C ASN A 94 7.84 1.20 3.17
N MET A 95 8.74 0.28 2.85
CA MET A 95 9.46 0.26 1.59
C MET A 95 9.31 -1.10 0.92
N TYR A 96 9.01 -1.08 -0.39
CA TYR A 96 9.00 -2.28 -1.21
C TYR A 96 9.80 -2.05 -2.49
N ILE A 97 10.31 -3.13 -3.08
CA ILE A 97 11.00 -3.09 -4.37
C ILE A 97 10.35 -4.12 -5.27
N ASP A 98 9.90 -3.68 -6.45
CA ASP A 98 9.18 -4.48 -7.42
C ASP A 98 10.12 -5.14 -8.45
N ASP A 99 9.55 -6.05 -9.24
CA ASP A 99 10.11 -6.63 -10.47
C ASP A 99 11.31 -7.57 -10.28
N HIS A 100 11.41 -8.21 -9.09
CA HIS A 100 12.55 -9.09 -8.80
C HIS A 100 12.57 -10.33 -9.69
N SER A 101 13.59 -10.39 -10.52
CA SER A 101 13.93 -11.55 -11.34
C SER A 101 15.44 -11.63 -11.63
N PHE A 102 16.13 -10.49 -11.69
CA PHE A 102 17.57 -10.40 -11.98
C PHE A 102 18.39 -10.97 -10.84
N LEU A 103 18.10 -10.59 -9.59
CA LEU A 103 18.73 -11.13 -8.39
C LEU A 103 18.72 -12.67 -8.39
N PHE A 104 17.55 -13.26 -8.59
CA PHE A 104 17.40 -14.72 -8.52
C PHE A 104 18.08 -15.43 -9.68
N THR A 105 18.08 -14.80 -10.87
CA THR A 105 18.83 -15.29 -12.03
C THR A 105 20.33 -15.30 -11.74
N ASP A 106 20.87 -14.21 -11.19
CA ASP A 106 22.30 -14.10 -10.88
C ASP A 106 22.69 -15.05 -9.74
N LEU A 107 21.92 -15.12 -8.65
CA LEU A 107 22.17 -16.07 -7.56
C LEU A 107 22.19 -17.53 -8.04
N ALA A 108 21.25 -17.90 -8.92
CA ALA A 108 21.19 -19.26 -9.46
C ALA A 108 22.39 -19.59 -10.34
N LYS A 109 22.95 -18.62 -11.10
CA LYS A 109 24.11 -18.75 -11.98
C LYS A 109 25.41 -18.70 -11.20
N GLU A 110 25.59 -17.73 -10.32
CA GLU A 110 26.85 -17.44 -9.63
C GLU A 110 27.09 -18.35 -8.41
N ARG A 111 26.03 -18.73 -7.71
CA ARG A 111 26.05 -19.56 -6.49
C ARG A 111 27.08 -19.10 -5.46
N PRO A 112 27.05 -17.85 -5.00
CA PRO A 112 27.97 -17.36 -3.99
C PRO A 112 27.85 -18.16 -2.69
N LYS A 113 28.89 -18.11 -1.83
CA LYS A 113 28.89 -18.82 -0.55
C LYS A 113 27.76 -18.37 0.37
N SER A 114 27.48 -17.07 0.42
CA SER A 114 26.32 -16.45 1.08
C SER A 114 25.49 -15.72 0.03
N ALA A 115 24.17 -15.72 0.16
CA ALA A 115 23.31 -14.89 -0.70
C ALA A 115 23.66 -13.40 -0.58
N PHE A 116 24.10 -12.98 0.59
CA PHE A 116 24.50 -11.60 0.88
C PHE A 116 25.90 -11.24 0.37
N ASP A 117 26.64 -12.16 -0.26
CA ASP A 117 27.84 -11.84 -1.04
C ASP A 117 27.49 -11.23 -2.40
N HIS A 118 26.26 -11.46 -2.91
CA HIS A 118 25.77 -10.83 -4.13
C HIS A 118 25.59 -9.33 -3.92
N PHE A 119 26.11 -8.51 -4.84
CA PHE A 119 26.20 -7.05 -4.69
C PHE A 119 24.86 -6.37 -4.31
N TYR A 120 23.75 -6.86 -4.87
CA TYR A 120 22.42 -6.31 -4.62
C TYR A 120 21.96 -6.55 -3.17
N LEU A 121 21.98 -7.79 -2.70
CA LEU A 121 21.61 -8.13 -1.32
C LEU A 121 22.59 -7.55 -0.30
N LYS A 122 23.90 -7.51 -0.65
CA LYS A 122 24.89 -6.82 0.18
C LYS A 122 24.56 -5.34 0.32
N GLY A 123 24.20 -4.67 -0.77
CA GLY A 123 23.78 -3.26 -0.74
C GLY A 123 22.55 -3.02 0.14
N LEU A 124 21.51 -3.87 0.03
CA LEU A 124 20.33 -3.79 0.90
C LEU A 124 20.68 -4.07 2.35
N LYS A 125 21.54 -5.05 2.62
CA LYS A 125 22.00 -5.36 3.98
C LYS A 125 22.83 -4.20 4.58
N ASP A 126 23.70 -3.58 3.81
CA ASP A 126 24.46 -2.39 4.24
C ASP A 126 23.51 -1.22 4.60
N ILE A 127 22.41 -1.05 3.87
CA ILE A 127 21.39 -0.06 4.21
C ILE A 127 20.66 -0.47 5.50
N HIS A 128 20.25 -1.73 5.62
CA HIS A 128 19.63 -2.24 6.85
C HIS A 128 20.54 -2.03 8.07
N ASP A 129 21.80 -2.46 8.00
CA ASP A 129 22.76 -2.37 9.11
C ASP A 129 23.06 -0.90 9.49
N THR A 130 22.94 0.04 8.54
CA THR A 130 23.25 1.46 8.77
C THR A 130 22.03 2.25 9.28
N VAL A 131 20.84 2.02 8.72
CA VAL A 131 19.64 2.82 8.97
C VAL A 131 18.41 1.99 9.34
N GLY A 132 18.56 0.69 9.58
CA GLY A 132 17.47 -0.19 10.03
C GLY A 132 16.41 -0.47 8.97
N LEU A 133 16.72 -0.37 7.67
CA LEU A 133 15.77 -0.63 6.59
C LEU A 133 15.02 -1.95 6.80
N LYS A 134 13.69 -1.92 6.61
CA LYS A 134 12.87 -3.11 6.34
C LYS A 134 12.32 -3.00 4.92
N VAL A 135 12.38 -4.09 4.15
CA VAL A 135 11.99 -4.09 2.75
C VAL A 135 11.33 -5.40 2.32
N SER A 136 10.28 -5.31 1.52
CA SER A 136 9.72 -6.45 0.80
C SER A 136 10.16 -6.42 -0.67
N LEU A 137 10.59 -7.58 -1.15
CA LEU A 137 10.99 -7.80 -2.55
C LEU A 137 9.86 -8.55 -3.25
N ASN A 138 9.26 -7.90 -4.26
CA ASN A 138 8.13 -8.45 -5.00
C ASN A 138 8.63 -9.19 -6.24
N ILE A 139 8.33 -10.48 -6.35
CA ILE A 139 9.04 -11.46 -7.19
C ILE A 139 8.21 -11.88 -8.40
N PHE A 140 8.86 -11.92 -9.56
CA PHE A 140 8.38 -12.64 -10.75
C PHE A 140 8.82 -14.11 -10.72
N TYR A 141 7.94 -15.03 -11.17
CA TYR A 141 8.34 -16.42 -11.38
C TYR A 141 9.32 -16.56 -12.53
N LYS A 142 9.14 -15.83 -13.63
CA LYS A 142 9.93 -15.89 -14.85
C LYS A 142 10.67 -14.57 -15.11
N ASN A 143 11.94 -14.66 -15.47
CA ASN A 143 12.71 -13.51 -15.94
C ASN A 143 12.60 -13.37 -17.46
N ASP A 144 11.82 -12.42 -17.94
CA ASP A 144 11.65 -12.16 -19.39
C ASP A 144 12.87 -11.49 -20.04
N HIS A 145 13.84 -11.01 -19.26
CA HIS A 145 15.11 -10.43 -19.72
C HIS A 145 16.24 -11.44 -19.82
N ASP A 146 16.05 -12.66 -19.29
CA ASP A 146 17.06 -13.71 -19.38
C ASP A 146 16.89 -14.54 -20.66
N LYS A 147 17.93 -14.55 -21.52
CA LYS A 147 17.92 -15.28 -22.78
C LYS A 147 17.84 -16.82 -22.60
N ASP A 148 18.32 -17.30 -21.47
CA ASP A 148 18.31 -18.72 -21.11
C ASP A 148 16.98 -19.15 -20.46
N GLY A 149 16.04 -18.21 -20.32
CA GLY A 149 14.70 -18.47 -19.82
C GLY A 149 14.70 -18.92 -18.36
N PHE A 150 15.28 -18.11 -17.46
CA PHE A 150 15.27 -18.38 -16.03
C PHE A 150 13.83 -18.36 -15.49
N THR A 151 13.55 -19.37 -14.65
CA THR A 151 12.31 -19.48 -13.84
C THR A 151 12.69 -19.79 -12.39
N LEU A 152 11.84 -19.38 -11.45
CA LEU A 152 12.14 -19.38 -10.02
C LEU A 152 12.37 -20.79 -9.44
N ASP A 153 11.82 -21.85 -10.07
CA ASP A 153 12.10 -23.25 -9.73
C ASP A 153 13.59 -23.66 -9.91
N LYS A 154 14.36 -22.87 -10.69
CA LYS A 154 15.81 -23.06 -10.85
C LYS A 154 16.62 -22.42 -9.71
N MET A 155 15.98 -21.63 -8.86
CA MET A 155 16.63 -21.02 -7.69
C MET A 155 17.02 -22.12 -6.70
N PRO A 156 18.33 -22.24 -6.30
CA PRO A 156 18.71 -23.21 -5.28
C PRO A 156 18.21 -22.82 -3.89
N ASP A 157 18.04 -23.80 -3.00
CA ASP A 157 17.57 -23.64 -1.62
C ASP A 157 18.71 -23.55 -0.59
N ILE A 158 19.95 -23.43 -1.06
CA ILE A 158 21.17 -23.47 -0.22
C ILE A 158 21.27 -22.30 0.76
N TRP A 159 20.55 -21.18 0.53
CA TRP A 159 20.54 -19.99 1.38
C TRP A 159 19.25 -19.87 2.21
N LYS A 160 18.41 -20.90 2.27
CA LYS A 160 17.12 -20.86 2.96
C LYS A 160 17.24 -20.33 4.40
N ASN A 161 18.17 -20.87 5.16
CA ASN A 161 18.41 -20.44 6.54
C ASN A 161 18.85 -18.97 6.62
N GLU A 162 19.69 -18.50 5.68
CA GLU A 162 20.12 -17.11 5.66
C GLU A 162 18.93 -16.15 5.43
N PHE A 163 18.00 -16.51 4.56
CA PHE A 163 16.78 -15.71 4.34
C PHE A 163 15.84 -15.76 5.53
N GLU A 164 15.65 -16.92 6.16
CA GLU A 164 14.84 -17.05 7.38
C GLU A 164 15.43 -16.25 8.55
N ASP A 165 16.76 -16.27 8.73
CA ASP A 165 17.46 -15.53 9.78
C ASP A 165 17.40 -14.01 9.60
N ASN A 166 17.17 -13.53 8.37
CA ASN A 166 17.03 -12.12 8.03
C ASN A 166 15.56 -11.69 7.79
N SER A 167 14.59 -12.56 8.11
CA SER A 167 13.19 -12.35 7.80
C SER A 167 12.49 -11.25 8.63
N ASP A 168 13.14 -10.71 9.63
CA ASP A 168 12.67 -9.56 10.42
C ASP A 168 12.77 -8.24 9.66
N TRP A 169 13.64 -8.16 8.65
CA TRP A 169 13.83 -6.95 7.83
C TRP A 169 13.71 -7.17 6.33
N LEU A 170 13.89 -8.41 5.83
CA LEU A 170 13.82 -8.79 4.42
C LEU A 170 12.71 -9.80 4.21
N LYS A 171 11.71 -9.45 3.40
CA LYS A 171 10.60 -10.33 3.03
C LYS A 171 10.51 -10.47 1.53
N PHE A 172 9.91 -11.58 1.10
CA PHE A 172 9.60 -11.88 -0.29
C PHE A 172 8.09 -11.97 -0.49
N ALA A 173 7.59 -11.40 -1.57
CA ALA A 173 6.17 -11.41 -1.89
C ALA A 173 5.94 -11.74 -3.37
N PHE A 174 4.76 -12.26 -3.68
CA PHE A 174 4.32 -12.45 -5.05
C PHE A 174 4.16 -11.10 -5.76
N HIS A 175 4.68 -10.97 -7.00
CA HIS A 175 4.46 -9.80 -7.85
C HIS A 175 3.66 -10.14 -9.10
N SER A 176 4.13 -11.09 -9.89
CA SER A 176 3.47 -11.65 -11.08
C SER A 176 4.15 -12.94 -11.50
N TYR A 177 3.56 -13.62 -12.51
CA TYR A 177 4.22 -14.71 -13.20
C TYR A 177 5.45 -14.21 -13.98
N SER A 178 5.32 -13.08 -14.68
CA SER A 178 6.40 -12.45 -15.46
C SER A 178 6.14 -10.97 -15.65
N GLU A 179 7.12 -10.24 -16.22
CA GLU A 179 6.96 -8.82 -16.51
C GLU A 179 5.97 -8.59 -17.66
N PHE A 180 6.00 -9.44 -18.67
CA PHE A 180 5.14 -9.33 -19.85
C PHE A 180 4.10 -10.46 -19.90
N PRO A 181 2.88 -10.18 -20.41
CA PRO A 181 2.39 -8.89 -20.93
C PRO A 181 2.15 -7.86 -19.81
N ASP A 182 2.14 -6.59 -20.18
CA ASP A 182 1.71 -5.50 -19.28
C ASP A 182 0.34 -5.80 -18.66
N ARG A 183 0.20 -5.54 -17.35
CA ARG A 183 -1.07 -5.69 -16.60
C ARG A 183 -1.68 -7.09 -16.69
N PRO A 184 -0.92 -8.13 -16.37
CA PRO A 184 -1.33 -9.52 -16.63
C PRO A 184 -2.64 -9.91 -15.94
N TYR A 185 -2.98 -9.26 -14.81
CA TYR A 185 -4.17 -9.60 -14.02
C TYR A 185 -5.36 -8.69 -14.24
N LEU A 186 -5.33 -7.88 -15.31
CA LEU A 186 -6.45 -7.01 -15.66
C LEU A 186 -7.67 -7.78 -16.18
N GLU A 187 -7.43 -8.86 -16.90
CA GLU A 187 -8.44 -9.73 -17.51
C GLU A 187 -8.33 -11.19 -17.03
N SER A 188 -7.44 -11.48 -16.07
CA SER A 188 -7.24 -12.85 -15.58
C SER A 188 -8.45 -13.35 -14.79
N THR A 189 -8.60 -14.67 -14.79
CA THR A 189 -9.56 -15.34 -13.90
C THR A 189 -8.99 -15.46 -12.48
N PRO A 190 -9.85 -15.64 -11.44
CA PRO A 190 -9.39 -15.95 -10.09
C PRO A 190 -8.49 -17.18 -10.03
N GLU A 191 -8.78 -18.20 -10.83
CA GLU A 191 -8.03 -19.47 -10.89
C GLU A 191 -6.62 -19.26 -11.48
N GLU A 192 -6.52 -18.52 -12.59
CA GLU A 192 -5.23 -18.17 -13.20
C GLU A 192 -4.36 -17.36 -12.25
N PHE A 193 -4.92 -16.28 -11.67
CA PHE A 193 -4.23 -15.47 -10.70
C PHE A 193 -3.77 -16.29 -9.48
N GLY A 194 -4.69 -17.11 -8.93
CA GLY A 194 -4.40 -17.98 -7.79
C GLY A 194 -3.28 -18.97 -8.09
N SER A 195 -3.27 -19.58 -9.29
CA SER A 195 -2.22 -20.50 -9.69
C SER A 195 -0.84 -19.84 -9.80
N HIS A 196 -0.77 -18.63 -10.35
CA HIS A 196 0.47 -17.88 -10.43
C HIS A 196 0.98 -17.45 -9.04
N TRP A 197 0.06 -17.04 -8.16
CA TRP A 197 0.41 -16.72 -6.78
C TRP A 197 0.96 -17.94 -6.04
N ASP A 198 0.23 -19.05 -6.07
CA ASP A 198 0.60 -20.30 -5.37
C ASP A 198 1.96 -20.81 -5.88
N LEU A 199 2.22 -20.69 -7.19
CA LEU A 199 3.51 -21.07 -7.80
C LEU A 199 4.67 -20.26 -7.20
N VAL A 200 4.57 -18.92 -7.18
CA VAL A 200 5.64 -18.06 -6.63
C VAL A 200 5.76 -18.26 -5.12
N GLN A 201 4.66 -18.33 -4.39
CA GLN A 201 4.68 -18.55 -2.94
C GLN A 201 5.35 -19.88 -2.56
N ASN A 202 5.02 -20.96 -3.27
CA ASN A 202 5.62 -22.28 -3.02
C ASN A 202 7.14 -22.27 -3.29
N GLU A 203 7.58 -21.54 -4.32
CA GLU A 203 9.00 -21.37 -4.59
C GLU A 203 9.69 -20.54 -3.50
N ILE A 204 9.09 -19.46 -3.03
CA ILE A 204 9.62 -18.69 -1.89
C ILE A 204 9.76 -19.60 -0.65
N TYR A 205 8.75 -20.41 -0.35
CA TYR A 205 8.80 -21.37 0.77
C TYR A 205 9.92 -22.38 0.61
N ARG A 206 10.17 -22.83 -0.63
CA ARG A 206 11.23 -23.77 -0.94
C ARG A 206 12.62 -23.17 -0.74
N PHE A 207 12.92 -22.00 -1.37
CA PHE A 207 14.27 -21.46 -1.37
C PHE A 207 14.58 -20.47 -0.24
N ALA A 208 13.56 -19.81 0.33
CA ALA A 208 13.75 -18.78 1.37
C ALA A 208 13.06 -19.10 2.71
N GLY A 209 12.13 -20.06 2.75
CA GLY A 209 11.37 -20.43 3.94
C GLY A 209 10.10 -19.62 4.15
N GLU A 210 9.17 -20.17 4.95
CA GLU A 210 7.87 -19.54 5.22
C GLU A 210 8.00 -18.22 5.97
N LYS A 211 8.98 -18.10 6.87
CA LYS A 211 9.22 -16.88 7.63
C LYS A 211 9.62 -15.70 6.76
N ALA A 212 10.28 -15.96 5.64
CA ALA A 212 10.71 -14.93 4.70
C ALA A 212 9.58 -14.47 3.76
N TYR A 213 8.47 -15.18 3.70
CA TYR A 213 7.31 -14.81 2.89
C TYR A 213 6.43 -13.76 3.57
N ILE A 214 5.82 -12.90 2.77
CA ILE A 214 4.78 -11.96 3.18
C ILE A 214 3.75 -11.79 2.04
N ALA A 215 2.46 -11.64 2.39
CA ALA A 215 1.45 -11.38 1.37
C ALA A 215 1.73 -10.03 0.66
N PRO A 216 1.59 -9.95 -0.67
CA PRO A 216 1.91 -8.74 -1.42
C PRO A 216 0.95 -7.59 -1.08
N ILE A 217 1.49 -6.38 -1.07
CA ILE A 217 0.76 -5.12 -0.95
C ILE A 217 0.59 -4.42 -2.30
N VAL A 218 1.27 -4.91 -3.31
CA VAL A 218 1.18 -4.48 -4.70
C VAL A 218 1.53 -5.66 -5.61
N ILE A 219 0.78 -5.85 -6.69
CA ILE A 219 1.13 -6.75 -7.78
C ILE A 219 1.54 -5.94 -9.00
N HIS A 220 2.10 -6.61 -9.99
CA HIS A 220 2.62 -5.96 -11.20
C HIS A 220 1.59 -5.01 -11.85
N TRP A 221 2.00 -3.75 -12.07
CA TRP A 221 1.15 -2.64 -12.50
C TRP A 221 0.07 -2.22 -11.50
N ALA A 222 0.03 -2.79 -10.30
CA ALA A 222 -1.00 -2.50 -9.27
C ALA A 222 -2.45 -2.54 -9.83
N ASN A 223 -2.75 -3.43 -10.78
CA ASN A 223 -3.98 -3.43 -11.55
C ASN A 223 -4.51 -4.85 -11.76
N ILE A 224 -5.67 -5.14 -11.16
CA ILE A 224 -6.30 -6.47 -11.20
C ILE A 224 -7.78 -6.38 -11.57
N HIS A 225 -8.33 -7.49 -12.06
CA HIS A 225 -9.77 -7.65 -12.22
C HIS A 225 -10.48 -7.69 -10.86
N PRO A 226 -11.70 -7.14 -10.73
CA PRO A 226 -12.44 -7.14 -9.46
C PRO A 226 -12.63 -8.53 -8.84
N THR A 227 -12.86 -9.56 -9.64
CA THR A 227 -13.03 -10.94 -9.18
C THR A 227 -11.76 -11.53 -8.55
N VAL A 228 -10.59 -11.01 -8.92
CA VAL A 228 -9.29 -11.42 -8.39
C VAL A 228 -9.03 -10.85 -6.99
N ALA A 229 -9.67 -9.73 -6.64
CA ALA A 229 -9.50 -9.09 -5.35
C ALA A 229 -9.86 -10.02 -4.18
N ALA A 230 -10.92 -10.83 -4.34
CA ALA A 230 -11.33 -11.81 -3.34
C ALA A 230 -10.25 -12.89 -3.10
N GLU A 231 -9.54 -13.30 -4.15
CA GLU A 231 -8.43 -14.26 -4.02
C GLU A 231 -7.23 -13.67 -3.27
N MET A 232 -6.94 -12.39 -3.46
CA MET A 232 -5.89 -11.71 -2.68
C MET A 232 -6.22 -11.67 -1.19
N ILE A 233 -7.46 -11.28 -0.84
CA ILE A 233 -7.92 -11.21 0.56
C ILE A 233 -7.87 -12.60 1.20
N LYS A 234 -8.36 -13.62 0.51
CA LYS A 234 -8.34 -15.01 0.97
C LYS A 234 -6.92 -15.53 1.25
N ARG A 235 -5.92 -15.02 0.53
CA ARG A 235 -4.49 -15.33 0.70
C ARG A 235 -3.75 -14.39 1.67
N GLY A 236 -4.48 -13.56 2.42
CA GLY A 236 -3.93 -12.76 3.52
C GLY A 236 -3.54 -11.33 3.17
N THR A 237 -3.85 -10.84 1.97
CA THR A 237 -3.70 -9.41 1.67
C THR A 237 -4.72 -8.61 2.47
N ASN A 238 -4.27 -7.71 3.34
CA ASN A 238 -5.10 -6.82 4.14
C ASN A 238 -4.96 -5.35 3.78
N CYS A 239 -3.95 -5.02 2.98
CA CYS A 239 -3.75 -3.66 2.46
C CYS A 239 -3.23 -3.70 1.02
N TYR A 240 -3.50 -2.65 0.26
CA TYR A 240 -3.16 -2.64 -1.15
C TYR A 240 -2.99 -1.22 -1.70
N SER A 241 -2.23 -1.12 -2.78
CA SER A 241 -2.11 0.10 -3.58
C SER A 241 -3.46 0.61 -4.08
N SER A 242 -3.63 1.91 -4.14
CA SER A 242 -4.89 2.58 -4.53
C SER A 242 -5.48 2.10 -5.88
N SER A 243 -4.66 1.53 -6.76
CA SER A 243 -5.08 1.04 -8.08
C SER A 243 -6.15 -0.06 -8.02
N LEU A 244 -6.13 -0.90 -6.98
CA LEU A 244 -7.14 -1.95 -6.80
C LEU A 244 -8.55 -1.35 -6.72
N ARG A 245 -8.70 -0.22 -6.03
CA ARG A 245 -9.99 0.45 -5.85
C ARG A 245 -10.66 0.75 -7.20
N ALA A 246 -9.92 1.32 -8.15
CA ALA A 246 -10.46 1.66 -9.46
C ALA A 246 -11.04 0.44 -10.19
N ARG A 247 -10.39 -0.71 -10.06
CA ARG A 247 -10.84 -1.95 -10.70
C ARG A 247 -12.06 -2.56 -10.03
N VAL A 248 -12.06 -2.63 -8.70
CA VAL A 248 -13.18 -3.17 -7.93
C VAL A 248 -14.48 -2.41 -8.21
N MET A 249 -14.39 -1.12 -8.47
CA MET A 249 -15.55 -0.28 -8.74
C MET A 249 -15.95 -0.21 -10.22
N GLY A 250 -15.44 -1.09 -11.07
CA GLY A 250 -15.89 -1.23 -12.45
C GLY A 250 -15.19 -0.32 -13.46
N GLY A 251 -13.92 -0.02 -13.25
CA GLY A 251 -13.11 0.64 -14.30
C GLY A 251 -13.13 -0.12 -15.61
N PRO A 252 -12.86 0.54 -16.76
CA PRO A 252 -13.02 -0.05 -18.09
C PRO A 252 -12.18 -1.32 -18.25
N SER A 253 -12.76 -2.34 -18.88
CA SER A 253 -12.07 -3.57 -19.24
C SER A 253 -11.00 -3.35 -20.32
N LEU A 254 -10.11 -4.33 -20.51
CA LEU A 254 -9.13 -4.30 -21.61
C LEU A 254 -9.83 -4.18 -22.97
N ALA A 255 -10.95 -4.90 -23.16
CA ALA A 255 -11.74 -4.85 -24.37
C ALA A 255 -12.35 -3.46 -24.64
N ASP A 256 -12.77 -2.75 -23.59
CA ASP A 256 -13.27 -1.38 -23.70
C ASP A 256 -12.16 -0.40 -24.09
N ARG A 257 -10.93 -0.63 -23.62
CA ARG A 257 -9.76 0.18 -23.95
C ARG A 257 -9.30 -0.02 -25.38
N GLN A 258 -9.38 -1.23 -25.90
CA GLN A 258 -9.02 -1.53 -27.29
C GLN A 258 -9.99 -0.92 -28.29
N LYS A 259 -11.25 -0.67 -27.90
CA LYS A 259 -12.28 -0.07 -28.74
C LYS A 259 -12.26 1.46 -28.79
N GLY A 260 -11.63 2.12 -27.79
CA GLY A 260 -11.64 3.57 -27.66
C GLY A 260 -10.24 4.19 -27.74
N GLY A 261 -9.76 4.49 -28.94
CA GLY A 261 -8.38 4.88 -29.22
C GLY A 261 -7.80 6.09 -28.45
N ASN A 262 -8.59 6.99 -27.85
CA ASN A 262 -8.08 8.18 -27.16
C ASN A 262 -8.07 8.09 -25.63
N MET A 263 -8.88 7.26 -25.02
CA MET A 263 -8.82 7.02 -23.56
C MET A 263 -7.54 6.30 -23.15
N ASN A 264 -6.98 5.50 -24.07
CA ASN A 264 -5.77 4.72 -23.83
C ASN A 264 -4.52 5.59 -23.57
N ALA A 265 -4.40 6.74 -24.20
CA ALA A 265 -3.21 7.60 -24.04
C ALA A 265 -3.17 8.29 -22.67
N VAL A 266 -4.32 8.73 -22.16
CA VAL A 266 -4.42 9.38 -20.85
C VAL A 266 -4.29 8.34 -19.74
N GLN A 267 -4.95 7.19 -19.85
CA GLN A 267 -4.83 6.10 -18.90
C GLN A 267 -3.44 5.44 -18.94
N ALA A 268 -2.87 5.21 -20.13
CA ALA A 268 -1.52 4.69 -20.27
C ALA A 268 -0.48 5.64 -19.66
N ARG A 269 -0.62 6.95 -19.85
CA ARG A 269 0.24 7.96 -19.23
C ARG A 269 0.12 7.97 -17.71
N SER A 270 -1.09 7.81 -17.17
CA SER A 270 -1.31 7.77 -15.73
C SER A 270 -0.83 6.46 -15.10
N ILE A 271 -0.93 5.35 -15.81
CA ILE A 271 -0.52 4.01 -15.35
C ILE A 271 0.99 3.82 -15.51
N SER A 272 1.58 4.31 -16.59
CA SER A 272 3.02 4.13 -16.86
C SER A 272 3.94 5.01 -16.01
N GLY A 273 3.41 5.82 -15.11
CA GLY A 273 4.22 6.78 -14.35
C GLY A 273 4.90 7.83 -15.23
N ALA A 274 4.54 7.90 -16.52
CA ALA A 274 5.08 8.86 -17.46
C ALA A 274 4.68 10.31 -17.12
N ASP A 275 3.73 10.47 -16.21
CA ASP A 275 3.46 11.76 -15.60
C ASP A 275 4.43 11.97 -14.43
N LYS A 276 5.58 12.49 -14.78
CA LYS A 276 6.72 12.72 -13.87
C LYS A 276 6.39 13.61 -12.67
N ASP A 277 5.28 14.33 -12.72
CA ASP A 277 4.91 15.31 -11.69
C ASP A 277 4.05 14.75 -10.55
N SER A 278 3.41 13.60 -10.73
CA SER A 278 2.43 13.15 -9.74
C SER A 278 2.99 12.29 -8.61
N GLY A 279 4.02 11.50 -8.85
CA GLY A 279 4.55 10.54 -7.88
C GLY A 279 3.54 9.52 -7.32
N THR A 280 2.37 9.44 -7.94
CA THR A 280 1.22 8.72 -7.41
C THR A 280 0.53 7.97 -8.55
N ILE A 281 1.23 6.99 -9.11
CA ILE A 281 0.75 6.18 -10.23
C ILE A 281 -0.67 5.63 -9.95
N GLY A 282 -0.89 5.17 -8.73
CA GLY A 282 -2.18 4.59 -8.34
C GLY A 282 -3.34 5.59 -8.26
N LEU A 283 -3.10 6.84 -7.93
CA LEU A 283 -4.18 7.82 -7.72
C LEU A 283 -4.89 8.20 -9.00
N LYS A 284 -4.18 8.27 -10.12
CA LYS A 284 -4.78 8.61 -11.41
C LYS A 284 -5.68 7.52 -11.99
N MET A 285 -5.65 6.33 -11.44
CA MET A 285 -6.54 5.25 -11.83
C MET A 285 -7.93 5.36 -11.20
N HIS A 286 -8.14 6.28 -10.28
CA HIS A 286 -9.40 6.56 -9.60
C HIS A 286 -10.15 7.73 -10.20
N TYR A 287 -10.10 7.94 -11.51
CA TYR A 287 -10.80 9.06 -12.15
C TYR A 287 -12.29 9.11 -11.85
N ASP A 288 -12.92 7.94 -11.77
CA ASP A 288 -14.35 7.82 -11.47
C ASP A 288 -14.66 8.00 -9.97
N TYR A 289 -13.61 8.13 -9.13
CA TYR A 289 -13.68 8.24 -7.67
C TYR A 289 -12.84 9.41 -7.18
N GLN A 290 -13.19 10.59 -7.66
CA GLN A 290 -12.44 11.81 -7.38
C GLN A 290 -12.33 12.14 -5.89
N GLU A 291 -13.34 11.77 -5.09
CA GLU A 291 -13.34 11.99 -3.66
C GLU A 291 -12.30 11.11 -2.94
N GLU A 292 -12.24 9.80 -3.26
CA GLU A 292 -11.25 8.87 -2.73
C GLU A 292 -9.85 9.29 -3.11
N THR A 293 -9.65 9.66 -4.37
CA THR A 293 -8.37 10.16 -4.88
C THR A 293 -7.93 11.42 -4.15
N SER A 294 -8.84 12.37 -3.97
CA SER A 294 -8.58 13.60 -3.21
C SER A 294 -8.25 13.32 -1.75
N TYR A 295 -8.95 12.38 -1.14
CA TYR A 295 -8.69 11.98 0.24
C TYR A 295 -7.30 11.32 0.38
N LEU A 296 -6.97 10.33 -0.45
CA LEU A 296 -5.67 9.65 -0.45
C LEU A 296 -4.51 10.61 -0.66
N THR A 297 -4.69 11.61 -1.52
CA THR A 297 -3.67 12.64 -1.75
C THR A 297 -3.28 13.40 -0.47
N LYS A 298 -4.20 13.48 0.50
CA LYS A 298 -4.01 14.17 1.78
C LYS A 298 -3.64 13.20 2.91
N HIS A 299 -4.27 12.02 2.98
CA HIS A 299 -4.28 11.14 4.16
C HIS A 299 -3.47 9.85 4.00
N ASN A 300 -2.75 9.67 2.91
CA ASN A 300 -1.91 8.51 2.59
C ASN A 300 -2.64 7.16 2.52
N GLY A 301 -3.77 6.98 3.18
CA GLY A 301 -4.56 5.76 3.15
C GLY A 301 -5.92 5.88 3.81
N TYR A 302 -6.75 4.88 3.58
CA TYR A 302 -8.06 4.70 4.23
C TYR A 302 -8.44 3.20 4.22
N TYR A 303 -9.43 2.84 5.01
CA TYR A 303 -10.03 1.51 5.01
C TYR A 303 -11.29 1.49 4.15
N ASP A 304 -11.46 0.48 3.30
CA ASP A 304 -12.70 0.25 2.57
C ASP A 304 -13.50 -0.88 3.21
N PRO A 305 -14.55 -0.60 3.98
CA PRO A 305 -15.32 -1.65 4.65
C PRO A 305 -16.12 -2.53 3.69
N SER A 306 -16.39 -2.07 2.46
CA SER A 306 -17.11 -2.87 1.47
C SER A 306 -16.27 -4.01 0.90
N ILE A 307 -14.95 -3.88 0.98
CA ILE A 307 -13.97 -4.86 0.48
C ILE A 307 -13.20 -5.50 1.64
N GLY A 308 -13.07 -4.79 2.79
CA GLY A 308 -12.32 -5.26 3.93
C GLY A 308 -10.80 -5.03 3.82
N ILE A 309 -10.36 -4.04 3.04
CA ILE A 309 -8.95 -3.76 2.74
C ILE A 309 -8.58 -2.32 3.08
N PHE A 310 -7.35 -2.12 3.56
CA PHE A 310 -6.72 -0.80 3.62
C PHE A 310 -6.14 -0.42 2.27
N PHE A 311 -6.51 0.74 1.76
CA PHE A 311 -5.87 1.35 0.60
C PHE A 311 -4.84 2.39 1.04
N PHE A 312 -3.72 2.45 0.33
CA PHE A 312 -2.67 3.43 0.60
C PHE A 312 -2.07 3.97 -0.71
N THR A 313 -1.27 5.02 -0.60
CA THR A 313 -0.55 5.62 -1.73
C THR A 313 0.94 5.74 -1.43
N GLY A 314 1.76 5.70 -2.49
CA GLY A 314 3.21 5.93 -2.41
C GLY A 314 3.57 7.41 -2.47
N CYS A 315 4.62 7.81 -1.79
CA CYS A 315 5.15 9.18 -1.83
C CYS A 315 6.32 9.35 -2.80
N CYS A 316 7.12 8.30 -2.99
CA CYS A 316 8.33 8.32 -3.78
C CYS A 316 8.61 6.94 -4.38
N CYS A 317 9.08 6.92 -5.62
CA CYS A 317 9.61 5.74 -6.28
C CYS A 317 11.09 6.01 -6.62
N GLY A 318 12.02 5.26 -5.99
CA GLY A 318 13.46 5.57 -6.01
C GLY A 318 14.09 5.66 -7.40
N ASN A 319 13.69 4.75 -8.31
CA ASN A 319 14.22 4.77 -9.68
C ASN A 319 13.61 5.87 -10.57
N LEU A 320 12.43 6.41 -10.23
CA LEU A 320 11.74 7.44 -11.01
C LEU A 320 12.09 8.87 -10.58
N VAL A 321 12.73 9.04 -9.42
CA VAL A 321 13.06 10.36 -8.86
C VAL A 321 14.57 10.55 -8.83
N PRO A 322 15.13 11.60 -9.46
CA PRO A 322 16.55 11.90 -9.37
C PRO A 322 17.02 12.07 -7.92
N LEU A 323 18.25 11.66 -7.61
CA LEU A 323 18.82 11.67 -6.25
C LEU A 323 18.61 13.01 -5.53
N LYS A 324 18.85 14.13 -6.24
CA LYS A 324 18.71 15.50 -5.70
C LYS A 324 17.26 15.86 -5.30
N ASP A 325 16.27 15.20 -5.90
CA ASP A 325 14.85 15.52 -5.72
C ASP A 325 14.16 14.58 -4.71
N ILE A 326 14.84 13.53 -4.24
CA ILE A 326 14.29 12.56 -3.26
C ILE A 326 13.98 13.25 -1.94
N ARG A 327 14.94 14.00 -1.37
CA ARG A 327 14.75 14.68 -0.08
C ARG A 327 13.56 15.64 -0.09
N PRO A 328 13.48 16.63 -0.99
CA PRO A 328 12.33 17.54 -1.05
C PRO A 328 11.00 16.81 -1.18
N ARG A 329 10.97 15.72 -1.94
CA ARG A 329 9.75 14.94 -2.18
C ARG A 329 9.27 14.19 -0.94
N ILE A 330 10.18 13.54 -0.22
CA ILE A 330 9.84 12.82 1.02
C ILE A 330 9.47 13.80 2.12
N GLU A 331 10.20 14.91 2.28
CA GLU A 331 9.89 15.95 3.26
C GLU A 331 8.52 16.60 3.02
N ALA A 332 8.14 16.81 1.75
CA ALA A 332 6.79 17.26 1.40
C ALA A 332 5.71 16.22 1.78
N ALA A 333 5.99 14.93 1.63
CA ALA A 333 5.08 13.87 2.06
C ALA A 333 4.97 13.80 3.59
N ILE A 334 6.06 13.96 4.31
CA ILE A 334 6.10 14.04 5.77
C ILE A 334 5.29 15.24 6.28
N ALA A 335 5.50 16.43 5.71
CA ALA A 335 4.75 17.62 6.08
C ALA A 335 3.24 17.47 5.84
N ARG A 336 2.86 16.84 4.73
CA ARG A 336 1.46 16.51 4.43
C ARG A 336 0.89 15.53 5.45
N SER A 337 1.63 14.47 5.78
CA SER A 337 1.27 13.46 6.76
C SER A 337 1.04 14.07 8.16
N GLN A 338 1.95 14.93 8.59
CA GLN A 338 1.83 15.66 9.86
C GLN A 338 0.59 16.57 9.89
N LYS A 339 0.30 17.28 8.79
CA LYS A 339 -0.87 18.17 8.69
C LYS A 339 -2.19 17.42 8.82
N THR A 340 -2.25 16.18 8.42
CA THR A 340 -3.46 15.34 8.43
C THR A 340 -3.50 14.35 9.58
N GLY A 341 -2.49 14.37 10.47
CA GLY A 341 -2.39 13.43 11.59
C GLY A 341 -2.05 11.99 11.19
N CYS A 342 -1.71 11.72 9.93
CA CYS A 342 -1.30 10.39 9.48
C CYS A 342 0.11 10.05 10.01
N ASN A 343 0.27 8.83 10.51
CA ASN A 343 1.55 8.36 11.05
C ASN A 343 2.21 7.29 10.15
N PHE A 344 1.77 7.10 8.92
CA PHE A 344 2.31 6.11 8.00
C PHE A 344 2.56 6.70 6.61
N ILE A 345 3.67 6.31 5.99
CA ILE A 345 4.08 6.72 4.63
C ILE A 345 4.61 5.51 3.90
N ASN A 346 4.25 5.36 2.62
CA ASN A 346 4.74 4.30 1.77
C ASN A 346 5.66 4.82 0.68
N CYS A 347 6.71 4.06 0.35
CA CYS A 347 7.58 4.31 -0.79
C CYS A 347 8.01 3.00 -1.44
N GLY A 348 8.52 3.07 -2.64
CA GLY A 348 8.94 1.89 -3.39
C GLY A 348 10.04 2.19 -4.41
N SER A 349 10.46 1.14 -5.11
CA SER A 349 11.39 1.20 -6.24
C SER A 349 11.21 -0.06 -7.10
N HIS A 350 12.07 -0.24 -8.12
CA HIS A 350 12.12 -1.44 -8.96
C HIS A 350 13.56 -1.96 -9.02
N GLU A 351 13.72 -3.29 -9.02
CA GLU A 351 15.00 -3.98 -8.93
C GLU A 351 15.94 -3.68 -10.08
N GLN A 352 15.44 -3.78 -11.32
CA GLN A 352 16.26 -3.84 -12.56
C GLN A 352 17.22 -2.66 -12.67
N TYR A 353 16.82 -1.50 -12.17
CA TYR A 353 17.61 -0.25 -12.22
C TYR A 353 18.92 -0.31 -11.43
N THR A 354 19.11 -1.32 -10.59
CA THR A 354 20.36 -1.54 -9.84
C THR A 354 21.39 -2.37 -10.63
N PHE A 355 20.96 -3.06 -11.70
CA PHE A 355 21.79 -4.01 -12.41
C PHE A 355 22.51 -3.36 -13.60
N PRO A 356 23.87 -3.42 -13.66
CA PRO A 356 24.64 -2.74 -14.71
C PRO A 356 24.33 -3.19 -16.14
N TYR A 357 23.77 -4.38 -16.32
CA TYR A 357 23.40 -4.90 -17.63
C TYR A 357 21.98 -4.56 -18.06
N TYR A 358 21.18 -3.89 -17.21
CA TYR A 358 19.87 -3.38 -17.57
C TYR A 358 19.98 -2.10 -18.41
N SER A 359 19.15 -1.98 -19.44
CA SER A 359 19.20 -0.83 -20.36
C SER A 359 18.99 0.53 -19.69
N ASN A 360 18.23 0.55 -18.57
CA ASN A 360 17.95 1.76 -17.78
C ASN A 360 18.70 1.77 -16.44
N TYR A 361 19.88 1.17 -16.37
CA TYR A 361 20.72 1.13 -15.17
C TYR A 361 20.97 2.51 -14.56
N LEU A 362 20.83 2.62 -13.25
CA LEU A 362 21.10 3.81 -12.46
C LEU A 362 22.24 3.54 -11.48
N PRO A 363 23.45 4.06 -11.72
CA PRO A 363 24.61 3.80 -10.85
C PRO A 363 24.40 4.25 -9.39
N ASP A 364 23.53 5.23 -9.17
CA ASP A 364 23.17 5.80 -7.86
C ASP A 364 21.91 5.21 -7.23
N HIS A 365 21.39 4.07 -7.75
CA HIS A 365 20.11 3.53 -7.29
C HIS A 365 20.14 3.10 -5.81
N MET A 366 21.19 2.41 -5.37
CA MET A 366 21.35 2.04 -3.95
C MET A 366 21.49 3.27 -3.05
N ASP A 367 22.16 4.33 -3.50
CA ASP A 367 22.27 5.59 -2.77
C ASP A 367 20.90 6.25 -2.61
N ARG A 368 20.05 6.15 -3.63
CA ARG A 368 18.65 6.65 -3.56
C ARG A 368 17.84 5.90 -2.51
N LEU A 369 17.92 4.56 -2.49
CA LEU A 369 17.23 3.73 -1.48
C LEU A 369 17.72 4.07 -0.07
N LYS A 370 19.05 4.19 0.12
CA LYS A 370 19.65 4.58 1.39
C LYS A 370 19.19 5.98 1.82
N LEU A 371 19.19 6.95 0.91
CA LEU A 371 18.74 8.30 1.19
C LEU A 371 17.27 8.34 1.61
N MET A 372 16.40 7.57 0.94
CA MET A 372 14.99 7.48 1.30
C MET A 372 14.80 7.00 2.74
N ALA A 373 15.44 5.88 3.12
CA ALA A 373 15.38 5.35 4.50
C ALA A 373 15.99 6.33 5.52
N THR A 374 17.11 6.96 5.18
CA THR A 374 17.78 7.95 6.04
C THR A 374 16.85 9.13 6.38
N ILE A 375 16.17 9.69 5.38
CA ILE A 375 15.27 10.84 5.58
C ILE A 375 14.11 10.45 6.50
N PHE A 376 13.54 9.25 6.36
CA PHE A 376 12.50 8.77 7.27
C PHE A 376 13.00 8.68 8.70
N ASN A 377 14.18 8.09 8.93
CA ASN A 377 14.77 7.96 10.27
C ASN A 377 15.08 9.33 10.89
N GLU A 378 15.65 10.27 10.13
CA GLU A 378 15.90 11.64 10.57
C GLU A 378 14.64 12.36 11.06
N ASN A 379 13.47 11.97 10.56
CA ASN A 379 12.15 12.51 10.92
C ASN A 379 11.39 11.65 11.96
N GLY A 380 12.05 10.63 12.52
CA GLY A 380 11.51 9.77 13.56
C GLY A 380 10.49 8.75 13.07
N TYR A 381 10.55 8.36 11.79
CA TYR A 381 9.76 7.27 11.24
C TYR A 381 10.52 5.95 11.36
N GLU A 382 9.85 4.91 11.83
CA GLU A 382 10.37 3.55 11.94
C GLU A 382 9.96 2.71 10.72
N PRO A 383 10.82 1.81 10.22
CA PRO A 383 10.47 0.91 9.12
C PRO A 383 9.49 -0.18 9.59
N CYS A 384 8.52 -0.53 8.74
CA CYS A 384 7.55 -1.60 9.00
C CYS A 384 7.11 -2.29 7.72
N PHE A 385 6.40 -3.41 7.85
CA PHE A 385 5.67 -4.03 6.75
C PHE A 385 4.19 -3.66 6.86
N PHE A 386 3.62 -3.06 5.80
CA PHE A 386 2.24 -2.54 5.84
C PHE A 386 1.16 -3.59 6.00
N ASN A 387 1.41 -4.82 5.57
CA ASN A 387 0.49 -5.94 5.76
C ASN A 387 0.50 -6.54 7.17
N GLU A 388 1.32 -6.02 8.08
CA GLU A 388 1.24 -6.34 9.50
C GLU A 388 0.29 -5.34 10.20
N GLY A 389 -0.82 -5.83 10.75
CA GLY A 389 -1.78 -5.01 11.49
C GLY A 389 -2.45 -3.89 10.68
N VAL A 390 -2.56 -2.71 11.27
CA VAL A 390 -3.10 -1.51 10.62
C VAL A 390 -1.98 -0.77 9.92
N LEU A 391 -1.71 -1.09 8.65
CA LEU A 391 -0.64 -0.47 7.87
C LEU A 391 0.68 -0.39 8.65
N GLY A 392 1.16 -1.56 9.13
CA GLY A 392 2.40 -1.71 9.88
C GLY A 392 2.30 -1.42 11.39
N ASN A 393 1.11 -1.24 11.92
CA ASN A 393 0.87 -1.11 13.35
C ASN A 393 0.17 -2.34 13.92
N THR A 394 0.90 -3.11 14.73
CA THR A 394 0.45 -4.37 15.34
C THR A 394 -0.15 -4.20 16.73
N ALA A 395 -0.54 -2.98 17.13
CA ALA A 395 -1.03 -2.73 18.49
C ALA A 395 -2.34 -3.48 18.83
N TRP A 396 -3.11 -3.89 17.81
CA TRP A 396 -4.33 -4.68 17.97
C TRP A 396 -4.10 -6.19 17.96
N GLU A 397 -2.91 -6.66 17.62
CA GLU A 397 -2.51 -8.06 17.58
C GLU A 397 -1.82 -8.54 18.89
N LYS A 398 -1.71 -7.65 19.88
CA LYS A 398 -1.06 -7.89 21.19
C LYS A 398 -2.06 -8.22 22.28
#